data_c255f36f3c1314d102c2aa8f7479b623
#
_entry.id   c255f36f3c1314d102c2aa8f7479b623
#
_cell.length_a   1.000
_cell.length_b   1.000
_cell.length_c   1.000
_cell.angle_alpha   90.00
_cell.angle_beta   90.00
_cell.angle_gamma   90.00
#
_symmetry.space_group_name_H-M   'P 1'
#
loop_
_entity.id
_entity.type
_entity.pdbx_description
1 polymer ?
#
loop_
_entity_poly.entity_id
_entity_poly.type
_entity_poly.pdbx_seq_one_letter_code
_entity_poly.pdbx_strand_id
1 'polypeptide(L)'
;MVEGANRRKTPNEIALAVLLAGLTLVFMIAVTSLLGLGKYSGVNLDPLVLGALFICLIPTTIGGLLSAVGIAGMDRLLKVNVMATSGRAVEAAGDCDTLLLDKTGTITFGNRMATEVIAAPGVPDERAVRAAVMASLADETAEGRSILELAREKYQLIETAPAGATSIPFSASTRVSGLDSTQGSWRKGAVDAVYKLAGLAPQEVPSDIVAAVDRISRAGGTPLACTENGKLVAVIHLKDVVKPGVKERFADLRRMGLRTVMITGDNPVTAATIASEAGVDDFLAEATPEDKLRLIREEQQKGRLVAMCGDGSNDAPALAQADVGVAMQTGTQAAREAGNMVDLDSDPTKLIEIVEVGKQLLITRGALTTFSIANDVAKYFAILPAMFVVSLPALGMINIMHLANPQSAILSAVIFNALIIVALIPLALRGVRYRPSGAARLLSRNLLIYGLGGVIAPFIGIKAIDLIVHASGLA
;
A
#
# COMPACT_ATOMS: atom_id res chain seq x y z
N MET A 1 -11.23 -7.24 -19.14
CA MET A 1 -10.76 -7.77 -17.82
C MET A 1 -10.85 -6.73 -16.71
N VAL A 2 -10.44 -5.49 -16.92
CA VAL A 2 -10.53 -4.42 -15.89
C VAL A 2 -11.98 -4.08 -15.53
N GLU A 3 -12.88 -3.96 -16.50
CA GLU A 3 -14.31 -3.67 -16.28
C GLU A 3 -15.08 -4.73 -15.46
N GLY A 4 -14.58 -5.96 -15.41
CA GLY A 4 -15.17 -7.04 -14.61
C GLY A 4 -14.61 -7.19 -13.19
N ALA A 5 -13.64 -6.35 -12.81
CA ALA A 5 -13.03 -6.39 -11.50
C ALA A 5 -13.94 -5.71 -10.46
N ASN A 6 -14.34 -6.46 -9.45
CA ASN A 6 -15.20 -5.94 -8.37
C ASN A 6 -14.51 -6.11 -7.02
N ARG A 7 -14.07 -5.00 -6.44
CA ARG A 7 -13.45 -4.99 -5.11
C ARG A 7 -14.48 -5.29 -4.03
N ARG A 8 -14.25 -6.34 -3.27
CA ARG A 8 -15.11 -6.78 -2.18
C ARG A 8 -14.99 -5.84 -0.98
N LYS A 9 -16.02 -5.86 -0.10
CA LYS A 9 -15.92 -5.20 1.20
C LYS A 9 -14.90 -5.93 2.06
N THR A 10 -14.10 -5.17 2.82
CA THR A 10 -13.14 -5.77 3.76
C THR A 10 -13.87 -6.46 4.92
N PRO A 11 -13.27 -7.47 5.56
CA PRO A 11 -13.86 -8.11 6.75
C PRO A 11 -14.20 -7.10 7.85
N ASN A 12 -13.37 -6.08 8.03
CA ASN A 12 -13.58 -5.00 9.00
C ASN A 12 -14.79 -4.11 8.65
N GLU A 13 -15.02 -3.82 7.37
CA GLU A 13 -16.22 -3.09 6.93
C GLU A 13 -17.50 -3.88 7.19
N ILE A 14 -17.47 -5.18 6.93
CA ILE A 14 -18.61 -6.08 7.18
C ILE A 14 -18.89 -6.15 8.68
N ALA A 15 -17.85 -6.39 9.49
CA ALA A 15 -17.97 -6.48 10.94
C ALA A 15 -18.56 -5.19 11.54
N LEU A 16 -18.09 -4.03 11.09
CA LEU A 16 -18.62 -2.73 11.54
C LEU A 16 -20.07 -2.53 11.12
N ALA A 17 -20.44 -2.86 9.89
CA ALA A 17 -21.83 -2.73 9.42
C ALA A 17 -22.78 -3.60 10.25
N VAL A 18 -22.38 -4.85 10.56
CA VAL A 18 -23.13 -5.76 11.42
C VAL A 18 -23.24 -5.20 12.85
N LEU A 19 -22.14 -4.69 13.41
CA LEU A 19 -22.10 -4.09 14.73
C LEU A 19 -23.07 -2.88 14.84
N LEU A 20 -23.01 -1.95 13.87
CA LEU A 20 -23.87 -0.76 13.86
C LEU A 20 -25.34 -1.12 13.70
N ALA A 21 -25.66 -2.06 12.81
CA ALA A 21 -27.04 -2.53 12.63
C ALA A 21 -27.55 -3.24 13.89
N GLY A 22 -26.73 -4.09 14.50
CA GLY A 22 -27.07 -4.79 15.74
C GLY A 22 -27.31 -3.86 16.91
N LEU A 23 -26.41 -2.87 17.13
CA LEU A 23 -26.60 -1.86 18.18
C LEU A 23 -27.85 -1.01 17.95
N THR A 24 -28.09 -0.58 16.70
CA THR A 24 -29.30 0.18 16.37
C THR A 24 -30.55 -0.61 16.69
N LEU A 25 -30.58 -1.91 16.35
CA LEU A 25 -31.71 -2.80 16.66
C LEU A 25 -31.91 -2.96 18.18
N VAL A 26 -30.82 -3.18 18.92
CA VAL A 26 -30.86 -3.33 20.39
C VAL A 26 -31.42 -2.05 21.03
N PHE A 27 -30.94 -0.87 20.64
CA PHE A 27 -31.44 0.39 21.19
C PHE A 27 -32.87 0.70 20.74
N MET A 28 -33.27 0.30 19.54
CA MET A 28 -34.68 0.42 19.09
C MET A 28 -35.60 -0.43 19.95
N ILE A 29 -35.22 -1.70 20.24
CA ILE A 29 -36.00 -2.56 21.14
C ILE A 29 -36.03 -1.98 22.56
N ALA A 30 -34.87 -1.50 23.05
CA ALA A 30 -34.80 -0.91 24.40
C ALA A 30 -35.73 0.31 24.53
N VAL A 31 -35.65 1.26 23.58
CA VAL A 31 -36.49 2.46 23.63
C VAL A 31 -37.98 2.16 23.45
N THR A 32 -38.34 1.24 22.55
CA THR A 32 -39.73 0.84 22.37
C THR A 32 -40.31 0.13 23.62
N SER A 33 -39.49 -0.67 24.32
CA SER A 33 -39.89 -1.33 25.57
C SER A 33 -40.19 -0.33 26.71
N LEU A 34 -39.61 0.89 26.67
CA LEU A 34 -39.92 1.94 27.63
C LEU A 34 -41.38 2.42 27.57
N LEU A 35 -42.09 2.29 26.43
CA LEU A 35 -43.52 2.56 26.35
C LEU A 35 -44.31 1.65 27.27
N GLY A 36 -44.02 0.36 27.27
CA GLY A 36 -44.64 -0.63 28.14
C GLY A 36 -44.33 -0.37 29.63
N LEU A 37 -43.04 -0.12 29.91
CA LEU A 37 -42.58 0.21 31.26
C LEU A 37 -43.21 1.49 31.78
N GLY A 38 -43.29 2.55 30.95
CA GLY A 38 -43.93 3.82 31.29
C GLY A 38 -45.39 3.63 31.66
N LYS A 39 -46.20 2.94 30.87
CA LYS A 39 -47.59 2.61 31.18
C LYS A 39 -47.72 1.83 32.49
N TYR A 40 -46.86 0.86 32.72
CA TYR A 40 -46.87 0.07 33.95
C TYR A 40 -46.53 0.93 35.18
N SER A 41 -45.60 1.86 35.08
CA SER A 41 -45.13 2.74 36.15
C SER A 41 -45.99 4.01 36.31
N GLY A 42 -47.08 4.17 35.52
CA GLY A 42 -47.93 5.37 35.58
C GLY A 42 -47.25 6.61 34.97
N VAL A 43 -46.18 6.47 34.21
CA VAL A 43 -45.48 7.57 33.52
C VAL A 43 -46.00 7.69 32.09
N ASN A 44 -46.51 8.86 31.75
CA ASN A 44 -46.93 9.14 30.38
C ASN A 44 -45.72 9.64 29.57
N LEU A 45 -45.07 8.74 28.78
CA LEU A 45 -43.98 9.08 27.93
C LEU A 45 -44.44 9.65 26.59
N ASP A 46 -44.04 10.87 26.28
CA ASP A 46 -44.26 11.47 24.98
C ASP A 46 -43.44 10.74 23.90
N PRO A 47 -44.08 10.35 22.76
CA PRO A 47 -43.37 9.76 21.63
C PRO A 47 -42.20 10.62 21.10
N LEU A 48 -42.28 11.94 21.18
CA LEU A 48 -41.22 12.87 20.80
C LEU A 48 -40.00 12.70 21.71
N VAL A 49 -40.21 12.54 23.01
CA VAL A 49 -39.16 12.31 24.00
C VAL A 49 -38.44 10.96 23.72
N LEU A 50 -39.20 9.92 23.39
CA LEU A 50 -38.65 8.63 23.03
C LEU A 50 -37.89 8.67 21.71
N GLY A 51 -38.38 9.45 20.72
CA GLY A 51 -37.66 9.69 19.47
C GLY A 51 -36.33 10.42 19.71
N ALA A 52 -36.32 11.45 20.54
CA ALA A 52 -35.10 12.17 20.92
C ALA A 52 -34.12 11.26 21.67
N LEU A 53 -34.57 10.42 22.59
CA LEU A 53 -33.78 9.44 23.27
C LEU A 53 -33.13 8.42 22.30
N PHE A 54 -33.93 7.92 21.35
CA PHE A 54 -33.46 7.00 20.33
C PHE A 54 -32.34 7.64 19.48
N ILE A 55 -32.54 8.88 19.02
CA ILE A 55 -31.50 9.63 18.28
C ILE A 55 -30.19 9.77 19.09
N CYS A 56 -30.28 9.99 20.42
CA CYS A 56 -29.10 10.08 21.28
C CYS A 56 -28.34 8.75 21.41
N LEU A 57 -29.06 7.62 21.28
CA LEU A 57 -28.50 6.28 21.51
C LEU A 57 -27.98 5.61 20.22
N ILE A 58 -28.51 5.99 19.04
CA ILE A 58 -27.97 5.47 17.78
C ILE A 58 -26.47 5.84 17.66
N PRO A 59 -25.62 4.91 17.20
CA PRO A 59 -24.18 5.15 17.10
C PRO A 59 -23.81 6.09 15.94
N THR A 60 -24.38 7.31 15.94
CA THR A 60 -24.16 8.36 14.93
C THR A 60 -22.73 8.89 14.95
N THR A 61 -22.08 8.86 16.12
CA THR A 61 -20.69 9.31 16.33
C THR A 61 -19.72 8.55 15.44
N ILE A 62 -19.84 7.22 15.34
CA ILE A 62 -18.99 6.39 14.48
C ILE A 62 -19.19 6.76 13.01
N GLY A 63 -20.45 6.85 12.56
CA GLY A 63 -20.78 7.17 11.17
C GLY A 63 -20.17 8.50 10.70
N GLY A 64 -20.26 9.54 11.52
CA GLY A 64 -19.68 10.85 11.22
C GLY A 64 -18.15 10.88 11.20
N LEU A 65 -17.51 10.14 12.12
CA LEU A 65 -16.05 10.15 12.25
C LEU A 65 -15.34 9.25 11.22
N LEU A 66 -16.01 8.23 10.66
CA LEU A 66 -15.41 7.33 9.67
C LEU A 66 -14.90 8.07 8.44
N SER A 67 -15.67 9.01 7.91
CA SER A 67 -15.26 9.84 6.77
C SER A 67 -14.03 10.68 7.10
N ALA A 68 -14.00 11.29 8.30
CA ALA A 68 -12.86 12.10 8.75
C ALA A 68 -11.57 11.24 8.89
N VAL A 69 -11.67 10.02 9.41
CA VAL A 69 -10.56 9.07 9.52
C VAL A 69 -10.05 8.69 8.14
N GLY A 70 -10.92 8.40 7.18
CA GLY A 70 -10.56 8.06 5.81
C GLY A 70 -9.81 9.20 5.10
N ILE A 71 -10.32 10.43 5.21
CA ILE A 71 -9.67 11.64 4.65
C ILE A 71 -8.29 11.85 5.28
N ALA A 72 -8.16 11.69 6.60
CA ALA A 72 -6.89 11.81 7.30
C ALA A 72 -5.87 10.75 6.85
N GLY A 73 -6.33 9.55 6.52
CA GLY A 73 -5.48 8.48 5.96
C GLY A 73 -4.93 8.86 4.59
N MET A 74 -5.79 9.37 3.69
CA MET A 74 -5.37 9.85 2.37
C MET A 74 -4.38 11.02 2.45
N ASP A 75 -4.63 12.01 3.33
CA ASP A 75 -3.70 13.14 3.56
C ASP A 75 -2.32 12.67 4.04
N ARG A 76 -2.27 11.64 4.90
CA ARG A 76 -1.00 11.08 5.36
C ARG A 76 -0.23 10.36 4.26
N LEU A 77 -0.92 9.60 3.40
CA LEU A 77 -0.29 8.96 2.25
C LEU A 77 0.24 10.00 1.26
N LEU A 78 -0.52 11.08 1.04
CA LEU A 78 -0.08 12.15 0.16
C LEU A 78 1.23 12.82 0.66
N LYS A 79 1.40 12.94 1.98
CA LYS A 79 2.63 13.47 2.59
C LYS A 79 3.88 12.59 2.36
N VAL A 80 3.68 11.33 2.04
CA VAL A 80 4.74 10.39 1.65
C VAL A 80 4.73 10.11 0.14
N ASN A 81 4.17 11.01 -0.66
CA ASN A 81 4.08 10.92 -2.12
C ASN A 81 3.32 9.69 -2.63
N VAL A 82 2.28 9.27 -1.92
CA VAL A 82 1.36 8.22 -2.38
C VAL A 82 -0.04 8.80 -2.46
N MET A 83 -0.66 8.70 -3.64
CA MET A 83 -2.02 9.14 -3.88
C MET A 83 -2.98 7.94 -3.79
N ALA A 84 -3.95 7.99 -2.88
CA ALA A 84 -5.01 6.99 -2.77
C ALA A 84 -6.34 7.56 -3.30
N THR A 85 -7.12 6.74 -4.00
CA THR A 85 -8.42 7.14 -4.56
C THR A 85 -9.53 7.20 -3.51
N SER A 86 -9.35 6.55 -2.37
CA SER A 86 -10.34 6.52 -1.28
C SER A 86 -9.71 6.14 0.07
N GLY A 87 -10.31 6.60 1.16
CA GLY A 87 -9.92 6.18 2.52
C GLY A 87 -10.10 4.68 2.76
N ARG A 88 -11.03 4.05 2.03
CA ARG A 88 -11.22 2.60 2.04
C ARG A 88 -10.00 1.83 1.50
N ALA A 89 -9.36 2.32 0.44
CA ALA A 89 -8.15 1.72 -0.08
C ALA A 89 -7.01 1.77 0.96
N VAL A 90 -6.89 2.91 1.68
CA VAL A 90 -5.90 3.07 2.76
C VAL A 90 -6.16 2.08 3.90
N GLU A 91 -7.43 1.91 4.29
CA GLU A 91 -7.81 0.95 5.32
C GLU A 91 -7.48 -0.49 4.92
N ALA A 92 -7.83 -0.88 3.68
CA ALA A 92 -7.53 -2.20 3.14
C ALA A 92 -6.03 -2.51 3.14
N ALA A 93 -5.18 -1.50 2.88
CA ALA A 93 -3.73 -1.66 2.93
C ALA A 93 -3.21 -2.04 4.33
N GLY A 94 -3.85 -1.52 5.39
CA GLY A 94 -3.49 -1.86 6.77
C GLY A 94 -3.84 -3.29 7.17
N ASP A 95 -4.76 -3.91 6.47
CA ASP A 95 -5.29 -5.25 6.76
C ASP A 95 -4.82 -6.32 5.74
N CYS A 96 -3.90 -5.94 4.84
CA CYS A 96 -3.34 -6.85 3.84
C CYS A 96 -2.53 -7.98 4.50
N ASP A 97 -2.72 -9.20 3.96
CA ASP A 97 -1.99 -10.41 4.35
C ASP A 97 -0.88 -10.74 3.36
N THR A 98 -1.12 -10.50 2.07
CA THR A 98 -0.22 -10.88 0.99
C THR A 98 0.04 -9.71 0.05
N LEU A 99 1.31 -9.46 -0.23
CA LEU A 99 1.79 -8.47 -1.17
C LEU A 99 2.38 -9.16 -2.39
N LEU A 100 1.77 -8.96 -3.53
CA LEU A 100 2.23 -9.41 -4.83
C LEU A 100 2.97 -8.28 -5.52
N LEU A 101 4.19 -8.54 -5.97
CA LEU A 101 5.10 -7.55 -6.52
C LEU A 101 5.51 -7.97 -7.94
N ASP A 102 5.24 -7.14 -8.92
CA ASP A 102 5.88 -7.34 -10.22
C ASP A 102 7.40 -7.14 -10.07
N LYS A 103 8.19 -7.88 -10.86
CA LYS A 103 9.65 -7.75 -10.83
C LYS A 103 10.08 -6.43 -11.45
N THR A 104 9.69 -6.24 -12.72
CA THR A 104 10.22 -5.19 -13.60
C THR A 104 9.67 -3.82 -13.23
N GLY A 105 10.55 -2.81 -13.10
CA GLY A 105 10.13 -1.45 -12.72
C GLY A 105 9.71 -1.31 -11.26
N THR A 106 9.36 -2.41 -10.58
CA THR A 106 8.94 -2.46 -9.16
C THR A 106 10.09 -2.89 -8.26
N ILE A 107 10.46 -4.17 -8.22
CA ILE A 107 11.58 -4.69 -7.41
C ILE A 107 12.93 -4.27 -8.01
N THR A 108 13.02 -4.28 -9.34
CA THR A 108 14.18 -3.88 -10.10
C THR A 108 13.96 -2.52 -10.78
N PHE A 109 15.02 -1.93 -11.31
CA PHE A 109 14.89 -0.68 -12.06
C PHE A 109 14.12 -0.81 -13.37
N GLY A 110 13.89 -2.05 -13.85
CA GLY A 110 13.25 -2.32 -15.15
C GLY A 110 14.12 -2.00 -16.35
N ASN A 111 15.31 -1.47 -16.11
CA ASN A 111 16.33 -1.20 -17.10
C ASN A 111 17.46 -2.20 -16.91
N ARG A 112 17.89 -2.82 -18.01
CA ARG A 112 19.05 -3.72 -17.97
C ARG A 112 20.32 -2.89 -17.79
N MET A 113 21.01 -3.10 -16.65
CA MET A 113 22.23 -2.38 -16.30
C MET A 113 23.44 -3.25 -16.59
N ALA A 114 24.52 -2.64 -17.10
CA ALA A 114 25.78 -3.33 -17.29
C ALA A 114 26.42 -3.65 -15.94
N THR A 115 26.79 -4.91 -15.72
CA THR A 115 27.38 -5.38 -14.47
C THR A 115 28.80 -5.90 -14.66
N GLU A 116 29.13 -6.35 -15.88
CA GLU A 116 30.43 -6.92 -16.20
C GLU A 116 30.76 -6.75 -17.69
N VAL A 117 32.03 -6.50 -18.00
CA VAL A 117 32.56 -6.61 -19.36
C VAL A 117 33.59 -7.77 -19.35
N ILE A 118 33.37 -8.75 -20.21
CA ILE A 118 34.19 -9.97 -20.35
C ILE A 118 35.02 -9.84 -21.61
N ALA A 119 36.33 -9.81 -21.48
CA ALA A 119 37.22 -9.69 -22.61
C ALA A 119 37.27 -10.99 -23.45
N ALA A 120 37.44 -10.87 -24.74
CA ALA A 120 37.71 -12.00 -25.61
C ALA A 120 39.14 -12.52 -25.39
N PRO A 121 39.41 -13.83 -25.65
CA PRO A 121 40.73 -14.38 -25.48
C PRO A 121 41.80 -13.58 -26.21
N GLY A 122 42.87 -13.23 -25.47
CA GLY A 122 43.99 -12.42 -25.99
C GLY A 122 43.71 -10.92 -26.09
N VAL A 123 42.58 -10.44 -25.63
CA VAL A 123 42.25 -9.01 -25.51
C VAL A 123 42.44 -8.56 -24.07
N PRO A 124 43.26 -7.54 -23.78
CA PRO A 124 43.35 -6.95 -22.44
C PRO A 124 42.02 -6.39 -21.96
N ASP A 125 41.69 -6.54 -20.67
CA ASP A 125 40.44 -6.06 -20.06
C ASP A 125 40.21 -4.57 -20.31
N GLU A 126 41.25 -3.74 -20.19
CA GLU A 126 41.17 -2.29 -20.44
C GLU A 126 40.72 -1.99 -21.87
N ARG A 127 41.23 -2.73 -22.86
CA ARG A 127 40.83 -2.58 -24.27
C ARG A 127 39.37 -3.02 -24.49
N ALA A 128 38.96 -4.11 -23.85
CA ALA A 128 37.61 -4.63 -23.92
C ALA A 128 36.59 -3.60 -23.35
N VAL A 129 36.89 -3.05 -22.18
CA VAL A 129 36.07 -2.02 -21.53
C VAL A 129 36.06 -0.75 -22.38
N ARG A 130 37.22 -0.31 -22.89
CA ARG A 130 37.30 0.86 -23.76
C ARG A 130 36.43 0.70 -25.02
N ALA A 131 36.45 -0.46 -25.67
CA ALA A 131 35.62 -0.72 -26.83
C ALA A 131 34.13 -0.67 -26.48
N ALA A 132 33.70 -1.21 -25.34
CA ALA A 132 32.32 -1.12 -24.85
C ALA A 132 31.90 0.31 -24.59
N VAL A 133 32.78 1.14 -23.99
CA VAL A 133 32.56 2.57 -23.77
C VAL A 133 32.41 3.31 -25.09
N MET A 134 33.35 3.16 -25.99
CA MET A 134 33.34 3.82 -27.30
C MET A 134 32.08 3.48 -28.10
N ALA A 135 31.63 2.22 -28.09
CA ALA A 135 30.39 1.80 -28.73
C ALA A 135 29.12 2.38 -28.04
N SER A 136 29.25 2.94 -26.83
CA SER A 136 28.12 3.44 -26.01
C SER A 136 28.09 4.96 -25.87
N LEU A 137 29.12 5.68 -26.27
CA LEU A 137 29.24 7.15 -26.09
C LEU A 137 28.08 7.94 -26.69
N ALA A 138 27.49 7.46 -27.77
CA ALA A 138 26.39 8.11 -28.46
C ALA A 138 25.04 7.42 -28.20
N ASP A 139 25.00 6.47 -27.28
CA ASP A 139 23.80 5.71 -26.92
C ASP A 139 23.13 6.31 -25.68
N GLU A 140 22.06 7.08 -25.91
CA GLU A 140 21.29 7.75 -24.84
C GLU A 140 20.33 6.80 -24.10
N THR A 141 20.32 5.52 -24.41
CA THR A 141 19.48 4.55 -23.70
C THR A 141 20.00 4.32 -22.26
N ALA A 142 19.15 3.80 -21.38
CA ALA A 142 19.55 3.43 -20.03
C ALA A 142 20.67 2.38 -20.06
N GLU A 143 20.62 1.44 -21.02
CA GLU A 143 21.65 0.43 -21.25
C GLU A 143 23.00 1.06 -21.64
N GLY A 144 22.98 2.02 -22.60
CA GLY A 144 24.19 2.76 -23.00
C GLY A 144 24.82 3.51 -21.83
N ARG A 145 24.02 4.29 -21.09
CA ARG A 145 24.48 5.03 -19.91
C ARG A 145 25.07 4.11 -18.84
N SER A 146 24.46 2.95 -18.60
CA SER A 146 24.95 2.01 -17.59
C SER A 146 26.33 1.43 -17.93
N ILE A 147 26.66 1.25 -19.22
CA ILE A 147 28.00 0.81 -19.64
C ILE A 147 29.05 1.88 -19.32
N LEU A 148 28.72 3.17 -19.56
CA LEU A 148 29.61 4.28 -19.24
C LEU A 148 29.80 4.42 -17.71
N GLU A 149 28.74 4.21 -16.94
CA GLU A 149 28.76 4.26 -15.48
C GLU A 149 29.59 3.11 -14.90
N LEU A 150 29.39 1.88 -15.37
CA LEU A 150 30.20 0.72 -15.01
C LEU A 150 31.70 0.95 -15.29
N ALA A 151 32.03 1.50 -16.46
CA ALA A 151 33.40 1.78 -16.83
C ALA A 151 34.04 2.83 -15.91
N ARG A 152 33.31 3.89 -15.56
CA ARG A 152 33.77 4.94 -14.64
C ARG A 152 33.97 4.41 -13.22
N GLU A 153 33.01 3.64 -12.68
CA GLU A 153 33.03 3.22 -11.28
C GLU A 153 34.00 2.06 -11.03
N LYS A 154 33.94 1.04 -11.89
CA LYS A 154 34.73 -0.21 -11.68
C LYS A 154 36.10 -0.19 -12.30
N TYR A 155 36.24 0.49 -13.45
CA TYR A 155 37.51 0.49 -14.21
C TYR A 155 38.19 1.86 -14.25
N GLN A 156 37.59 2.89 -13.65
CA GLN A 156 38.08 4.30 -13.63
C GLN A 156 38.39 4.85 -15.04
N LEU A 157 37.65 4.35 -16.04
CA LEU A 157 37.82 4.71 -17.44
C LEU A 157 36.73 5.73 -17.86
N ILE A 158 37.20 6.88 -18.35
CA ILE A 158 36.37 7.92 -18.92
C ILE A 158 36.91 8.25 -20.30
N GLU A 159 36.09 8.07 -21.33
CA GLU A 159 36.41 8.40 -22.71
C GLU A 159 35.47 9.46 -23.24
N THR A 160 35.92 10.20 -24.22
CA THR A 160 35.11 11.18 -24.95
C THR A 160 35.11 10.83 -26.44
N ALA A 161 34.03 11.18 -27.13
CA ALA A 161 33.92 10.92 -28.54
C ALA A 161 35.02 11.65 -29.31
N PRO A 162 35.80 10.96 -30.18
CA PRO A 162 36.80 11.59 -31.03
C PRO A 162 36.18 12.67 -31.93
N ALA A 163 36.98 13.70 -32.26
CA ALA A 163 36.54 14.74 -33.17
C ALA A 163 36.14 14.14 -34.54
N GLY A 164 34.95 14.52 -35.04
CA GLY A 164 34.41 14.01 -36.28
C GLY A 164 33.84 12.57 -36.22
N ALA A 165 33.61 12.06 -35.01
CA ALA A 165 32.96 10.77 -34.85
C ALA A 165 31.50 10.79 -35.34
N THR A 166 31.07 9.73 -36.00
CA THR A 166 29.69 9.53 -36.47
C THR A 166 29.00 8.45 -35.62
N SER A 167 27.88 8.81 -35.03
CA SER A 167 27.04 7.88 -34.27
C SER A 167 26.27 6.95 -35.20
N ILE A 168 26.20 5.68 -34.82
CA ILE A 168 25.34 4.68 -35.45
C ILE A 168 24.27 4.30 -34.42
N PRO A 169 23.03 4.85 -34.58
CA PRO A 169 21.95 4.55 -33.65
C PRO A 169 21.51 3.09 -33.78
N PHE A 170 20.95 2.57 -32.69
CA PHE A 170 20.36 1.22 -32.67
C PHE A 170 19.20 1.14 -33.67
N SER A 171 19.16 0.06 -34.44
CA SER A 171 18.06 -0.27 -35.34
C SER A 171 17.57 -1.70 -35.07
N ALA A 172 16.27 -1.89 -35.05
CA ALA A 172 15.66 -3.22 -34.89
C ALA A 172 16.03 -4.19 -36.05
N SER A 173 16.36 -3.68 -37.22
CA SER A 173 16.77 -4.49 -38.35
C SER A 173 18.22 -4.95 -38.26
N THR A 174 19.12 -4.09 -37.81
CA THR A 174 20.55 -4.43 -37.66
C THR A 174 20.86 -5.01 -36.27
N ARG A 175 20.09 -4.64 -35.25
CA ARG A 175 20.25 -5.00 -33.83
C ARG A 175 21.64 -4.65 -33.27
N VAL A 176 22.28 -3.60 -33.84
CA VAL A 176 23.60 -3.12 -33.50
C VAL A 176 23.57 -1.59 -33.40
N SER A 177 24.36 -1.04 -32.49
CA SER A 177 24.65 0.41 -32.36
C SER A 177 26.16 0.62 -32.22
N GLY A 178 26.63 1.85 -32.34
CA GLY A 178 28.05 2.13 -32.17
C GLY A 178 28.51 3.51 -32.63
N LEU A 179 29.84 3.61 -32.84
CA LEU A 179 30.52 4.84 -33.22
C LEU A 179 31.58 4.54 -34.29
N ASP A 180 31.64 5.41 -35.30
CA ASP A 180 32.72 5.44 -36.29
C ASP A 180 33.57 6.70 -36.12
N SER A 181 34.86 6.59 -36.24
CA SER A 181 35.81 7.69 -36.27
C SER A 181 37.07 7.39 -37.09
N THR A 182 37.91 8.37 -37.24
CA THR A 182 39.25 8.18 -37.85
C THR A 182 40.15 7.28 -37.04
N GLN A 183 39.85 7.06 -35.75
CA GLN A 183 40.62 6.21 -34.83
C GLN A 183 40.16 4.75 -34.83
N GLY A 184 38.95 4.46 -35.36
CA GLY A 184 38.41 3.12 -35.42
C GLY A 184 36.89 3.09 -35.48
N SER A 185 36.36 1.87 -35.56
CA SER A 185 34.94 1.59 -35.55
C SER A 185 34.58 0.65 -34.40
N TRP A 186 33.61 1.03 -33.59
CA TRP A 186 33.12 0.26 -32.46
C TRP A 186 31.67 -0.07 -32.61
N ARG A 187 31.31 -1.32 -32.37
CA ARG A 187 29.90 -1.78 -32.45
C ARG A 187 29.57 -2.62 -31.24
N LYS A 188 28.36 -2.45 -30.73
CA LYS A 188 27.75 -3.35 -29.72
C LYS A 188 26.35 -3.73 -30.16
N GLY A 189 25.88 -4.89 -29.74
CA GLY A 189 24.54 -5.34 -30.06
C GLY A 189 24.29 -6.79 -29.74
N ALA A 190 23.21 -7.32 -30.27
CA ALA A 190 22.85 -8.71 -30.09
C ALA A 190 23.95 -9.63 -30.60
N VAL A 191 24.24 -10.66 -29.83
CA VAL A 191 25.40 -11.54 -30.02
C VAL A 191 25.49 -12.10 -31.46
N ASP A 192 24.36 -12.62 -31.95
CA ASP A 192 24.25 -13.16 -33.32
C ASP A 192 24.47 -12.10 -34.41
N ALA A 193 23.96 -10.88 -34.20
CA ALA A 193 24.13 -9.78 -35.13
C ALA A 193 25.59 -9.30 -35.19
N VAL A 194 26.25 -9.21 -34.03
CA VAL A 194 27.66 -8.81 -33.91
C VAL A 194 28.61 -9.89 -34.47
N TYR A 195 28.34 -11.18 -34.25
CA TYR A 195 29.12 -12.28 -34.85
C TYR A 195 29.06 -12.21 -36.40
N LYS A 196 27.88 -11.99 -36.94
CA LYS A 196 27.68 -11.80 -38.39
C LYS A 196 28.49 -10.62 -38.92
N LEU A 197 28.47 -9.49 -38.18
CA LEU A 197 29.21 -8.29 -38.54
C LEU A 197 30.75 -8.50 -38.48
N ALA A 198 31.20 -9.32 -37.53
CA ALA A 198 32.62 -9.72 -37.40
C ALA A 198 33.04 -10.79 -38.42
N GLY A 199 32.12 -11.29 -39.26
CA GLY A 199 32.37 -12.36 -40.21
C GLY A 199 32.66 -13.71 -39.57
N LEU A 200 32.24 -13.93 -38.31
CA LEU A 200 32.47 -15.18 -37.57
C LEU A 200 31.33 -16.16 -37.78
N ALA A 201 31.63 -17.34 -38.26
CA ALA A 201 30.71 -18.48 -38.21
C ALA A 201 30.55 -18.97 -36.75
N PRO A 202 29.44 -19.60 -36.35
CA PRO A 202 29.22 -20.05 -34.97
C PRO A 202 30.35 -20.96 -34.44
N GLN A 203 30.99 -21.70 -35.29
CA GLN A 203 32.09 -22.60 -34.94
C GLN A 203 33.44 -21.89 -34.75
N GLU A 204 33.57 -20.65 -35.23
CA GLU A 204 34.79 -19.84 -35.17
C GLU A 204 34.81 -18.91 -33.95
N VAL A 205 33.69 -18.83 -33.22
CA VAL A 205 33.59 -18.03 -31.99
C VAL A 205 34.41 -18.74 -30.90
N PRO A 206 35.29 -18.01 -30.17
CA PRO A 206 36.06 -18.60 -29.09
C PRO A 206 35.16 -19.28 -28.04
N SER A 207 35.54 -20.47 -27.60
CA SER A 207 34.78 -21.27 -26.63
C SER A 207 34.45 -20.51 -25.34
N ASP A 208 35.39 -19.67 -24.88
CA ASP A 208 35.25 -18.88 -23.66
C ASP A 208 34.14 -17.81 -23.79
N ILE A 209 34.00 -17.22 -25.00
CA ILE A 209 32.94 -16.28 -25.31
C ILE A 209 31.58 -16.98 -25.38
N VAL A 210 31.51 -18.16 -26.02
CA VAL A 210 30.29 -18.98 -26.04
C VAL A 210 29.86 -19.35 -24.63
N ALA A 211 30.79 -19.81 -23.80
CA ALA A 211 30.53 -20.15 -22.40
C ALA A 211 30.08 -18.92 -21.59
N ALA A 212 30.65 -17.73 -21.82
CA ALA A 212 30.25 -16.49 -21.17
C ALA A 212 28.82 -16.10 -21.58
N VAL A 213 28.49 -16.15 -22.86
CA VAL A 213 27.16 -15.87 -23.38
C VAL A 213 26.13 -16.83 -22.79
N ASP A 214 26.42 -18.12 -22.77
CA ASP A 214 25.57 -19.14 -22.17
C ASP A 214 25.36 -18.92 -20.65
N ARG A 215 26.44 -18.61 -19.94
CA ARG A 215 26.40 -18.31 -18.50
C ARG A 215 25.49 -17.11 -18.22
N ILE A 216 25.67 -16.00 -18.95
CA ILE A 216 24.84 -14.80 -18.83
C ILE A 216 23.38 -15.12 -19.12
N SER A 217 23.11 -15.82 -20.22
CA SER A 217 21.75 -16.17 -20.64
C SER A 217 21.04 -17.07 -19.64
N ARG A 218 21.74 -18.10 -19.10
CA ARG A 218 21.18 -18.97 -18.05
C ARG A 218 20.92 -18.25 -16.73
N ALA A 219 21.73 -17.22 -16.41
CA ALA A 219 21.51 -16.37 -15.25
C ALA A 219 20.41 -15.31 -15.47
N GLY A 220 19.70 -15.33 -16.62
CA GLY A 220 18.64 -14.38 -16.99
C GLY A 220 19.15 -12.99 -17.36
N GLY A 221 20.44 -12.83 -17.52
CA GLY A 221 21.05 -11.62 -18.08
C GLY A 221 20.91 -11.56 -19.61
N THR A 222 21.17 -10.40 -20.17
CA THR A 222 21.25 -10.20 -21.61
C THR A 222 22.72 -9.99 -22.01
N PRO A 223 23.33 -10.91 -22.77
CA PRO A 223 24.65 -10.69 -23.31
C PRO A 223 24.58 -9.75 -24.53
N LEU A 224 25.42 -8.72 -24.56
CA LEU A 224 25.72 -7.95 -25.77
C LEU A 224 27.17 -8.25 -26.18
N ALA A 225 27.38 -8.52 -27.46
CA ALA A 225 28.74 -8.62 -28.01
C ALA A 225 29.24 -7.24 -28.43
N CYS A 226 30.56 -7.04 -28.38
CA CYS A 226 31.23 -5.81 -28.79
C CYS A 226 32.39 -6.08 -29.74
N THR A 227 32.48 -5.26 -30.80
CA THR A 227 33.61 -5.31 -31.74
C THR A 227 34.37 -3.99 -31.80
N GLU A 228 35.64 -4.09 -32.09
CA GLU A 228 36.53 -3.00 -32.48
C GLU A 228 37.17 -3.31 -33.85
N ASN A 229 36.94 -2.44 -34.82
CA ASN A 229 37.41 -2.60 -36.20
C ASN A 229 37.01 -3.97 -36.80
N GLY A 230 35.75 -4.38 -36.57
CA GLY A 230 35.23 -5.64 -37.07
C GLY A 230 35.69 -6.89 -36.33
N LYS A 231 36.55 -6.77 -35.31
CA LYS A 231 37.02 -7.92 -34.51
C LYS A 231 36.27 -7.99 -33.20
N LEU A 232 35.81 -9.17 -32.81
CA LEU A 232 35.17 -9.42 -31.52
C LEU A 232 36.16 -9.17 -30.38
N VAL A 233 35.80 -8.26 -29.45
CA VAL A 233 36.72 -7.88 -28.35
C VAL A 233 36.11 -8.11 -26.96
N ALA A 234 34.80 -8.12 -26.84
CA ALA A 234 34.16 -8.30 -25.52
C ALA A 234 32.71 -8.83 -25.63
N VAL A 235 32.26 -9.35 -24.49
CA VAL A 235 30.83 -9.54 -24.19
C VAL A 235 30.47 -8.69 -22.95
N ILE A 236 29.38 -7.94 -23.03
CA ILE A 236 28.86 -7.11 -21.97
C ILE A 236 27.69 -7.85 -21.32
N HIS A 237 27.73 -8.01 -20.01
CA HIS A 237 26.65 -8.60 -19.22
C HIS A 237 25.68 -7.50 -18.78
N LEU A 238 24.50 -7.49 -19.34
CA LEU A 238 23.41 -6.66 -18.86
C LEU A 238 22.51 -7.50 -17.95
N LYS A 239 22.25 -6.99 -16.75
CA LYS A 239 21.37 -7.61 -15.75
C LYS A 239 20.33 -6.59 -15.27
N ASP A 240 19.13 -7.07 -14.96
CA ASP A 240 18.14 -6.27 -14.27
C ASP A 240 18.51 -6.23 -12.77
N VAL A 241 18.78 -5.03 -12.26
CA VAL A 241 19.37 -4.85 -10.92
C VAL A 241 18.26 -4.55 -9.92
N VAL A 242 18.30 -5.25 -8.78
CA VAL A 242 17.40 -5.00 -7.64
C VAL A 242 17.67 -3.60 -7.08
N LYS A 243 16.61 -2.84 -6.81
CA LYS A 243 16.72 -1.52 -6.22
C LYS A 243 17.35 -1.58 -4.83
N PRO A 244 18.22 -0.61 -4.45
CA PRO A 244 18.87 -0.62 -3.15
C PRO A 244 17.85 -0.50 -2.00
N GLY A 245 18.12 -1.16 -0.86
CA GLY A 245 17.28 -1.09 0.33
C GLY A 245 16.01 -1.95 0.31
N VAL A 246 15.68 -2.60 -0.82
CA VAL A 246 14.46 -3.42 -0.96
C VAL A 246 14.46 -4.60 0.00
N LYS A 247 15.60 -5.26 0.20
CA LYS A 247 15.72 -6.44 1.07
C LYS A 247 15.39 -6.13 2.52
N GLU A 248 15.93 -5.04 3.04
CA GLU A 248 15.67 -4.57 4.42
C GLU A 248 14.20 -4.23 4.59
N ARG A 249 13.62 -3.56 3.61
CA ARG A 249 12.22 -3.15 3.63
C ARG A 249 11.26 -4.35 3.56
N PHE A 250 11.57 -5.37 2.77
CA PHE A 250 10.76 -6.59 2.77
C PHE A 250 10.88 -7.36 4.10
N ALA A 251 12.03 -7.30 4.77
CA ALA A 251 12.15 -7.83 6.12
C ALA A 251 11.27 -7.06 7.13
N ASP A 252 11.08 -5.75 6.96
CA ASP A 252 10.17 -4.94 7.77
C ASP A 252 8.70 -5.32 7.52
N LEU A 253 8.29 -5.48 6.25
CA LEU A 253 6.94 -5.94 5.90
C LEU A 253 6.64 -7.32 6.49
N ARG A 254 7.60 -8.24 6.45
CA ARG A 254 7.48 -9.57 7.08
C ARG A 254 7.30 -9.46 8.59
N ARG A 255 8.01 -8.56 9.27
CA ARG A 255 7.81 -8.29 10.72
C ARG A 255 6.42 -7.73 11.03
N MET A 256 5.79 -7.05 10.07
CA MET A 256 4.39 -6.60 10.18
C MET A 256 3.37 -7.69 9.89
N GLY A 257 3.80 -8.90 9.50
CA GLY A 257 2.95 -10.04 9.21
C GLY A 257 2.51 -10.18 7.75
N LEU A 258 3.09 -9.40 6.82
CA LEU A 258 2.80 -9.52 5.39
C LEU A 258 3.70 -10.56 4.75
N ARG A 259 3.11 -11.40 3.88
CA ARG A 259 3.83 -12.30 2.99
C ARG A 259 4.11 -11.58 1.67
N THR A 260 5.36 -11.59 1.23
CA THR A 260 5.79 -10.97 -0.03
C THR A 260 6.02 -12.03 -1.10
N VAL A 261 5.42 -11.86 -2.28
CA VAL A 261 5.54 -12.79 -3.41
C VAL A 261 5.92 -12.00 -4.66
N MET A 262 7.06 -12.31 -5.24
CA MET A 262 7.49 -11.74 -6.52
C MET A 262 6.82 -12.48 -7.68
N ILE A 263 6.35 -11.75 -8.67
CA ILE A 263 5.78 -12.31 -9.90
C ILE A 263 6.60 -11.83 -11.08
N THR A 264 6.99 -12.76 -11.96
CA THR A 264 7.81 -12.44 -13.14
C THR A 264 7.53 -13.39 -14.30
N GLY A 265 7.70 -12.90 -15.52
CA GLY A 265 7.70 -13.73 -16.74
C GLY A 265 9.04 -14.44 -16.99
N ASP A 266 10.06 -14.24 -16.14
CA ASP A 266 11.36 -14.88 -16.27
C ASP A 266 11.28 -16.39 -16.00
N ASN A 267 12.33 -17.13 -16.43
CA ASN A 267 12.48 -18.53 -16.10
C ASN A 267 12.73 -18.75 -14.59
N PRO A 268 12.47 -19.96 -14.06
CA PRO A 268 12.56 -20.24 -12.63
C PRO A 268 13.93 -19.96 -12.00
N VAL A 269 15.02 -20.15 -12.75
CA VAL A 269 16.40 -19.95 -12.24
C VAL A 269 16.67 -18.46 -12.00
N THR A 270 16.32 -17.62 -12.96
CA THR A 270 16.43 -16.16 -12.86
C THR A 270 15.52 -15.62 -11.75
N ALA A 271 14.27 -16.09 -11.71
CA ALA A 271 13.30 -15.70 -10.71
C ALA A 271 13.80 -16.03 -9.29
N ALA A 272 14.31 -17.24 -9.06
CA ALA A 272 14.88 -17.66 -7.78
C ALA A 272 16.06 -16.78 -7.34
N THR A 273 16.95 -16.44 -8.28
CA THR A 273 18.13 -15.59 -8.00
C THR A 273 17.68 -14.20 -7.54
N ILE A 274 16.77 -13.55 -8.28
CA ILE A 274 16.28 -12.21 -7.96
C ILE A 274 15.44 -12.23 -6.67
N ALA A 275 14.60 -13.24 -6.46
CA ALA A 275 13.81 -13.42 -5.24
C ALA A 275 14.70 -13.52 -3.99
N SER A 276 15.79 -14.29 -4.08
CA SER A 276 16.79 -14.40 -3.01
C SER A 276 17.53 -13.09 -2.76
N GLU A 277 17.92 -12.37 -3.82
CA GLU A 277 18.60 -11.09 -3.74
C GLU A 277 17.69 -10.02 -3.12
N ALA A 278 16.44 -9.94 -3.55
CA ALA A 278 15.43 -9.03 -3.03
C ALA A 278 14.92 -9.41 -1.64
N GLY A 279 15.04 -10.69 -1.24
CA GLY A 279 14.61 -11.19 0.06
C GLY A 279 13.09 -11.34 0.19
N VAL A 280 12.37 -11.62 -0.91
CA VAL A 280 10.94 -11.96 -0.87
C VAL A 280 10.72 -13.37 -0.30
N ASP A 281 9.48 -13.65 0.17
CA ASP A 281 9.16 -14.92 0.81
C ASP A 281 8.91 -16.04 -0.20
N ASP A 282 8.43 -15.68 -1.40
CA ASP A 282 8.09 -16.64 -2.45
C ASP A 282 8.14 -15.95 -3.83
N PHE A 283 8.07 -16.73 -4.91
CA PHE A 283 8.00 -16.19 -6.26
C PHE A 283 7.18 -17.06 -7.20
N LEU A 284 6.61 -16.44 -8.24
CA LEU A 284 5.95 -17.08 -9.36
C LEU A 284 6.72 -16.73 -10.64
N ALA A 285 7.35 -17.71 -11.25
CA ALA A 285 8.10 -17.61 -12.51
C ALA A 285 7.20 -17.92 -13.71
N GLU A 286 7.63 -17.52 -14.92
CA GLU A 286 6.93 -17.75 -16.19
C GLU A 286 5.45 -17.31 -16.16
N ALA A 287 5.13 -16.32 -15.32
CA ALA A 287 3.78 -15.89 -15.05
C ALA A 287 3.18 -15.08 -16.21
N THR A 288 2.01 -15.52 -16.65
CA THR A 288 1.16 -14.77 -17.57
C THR A 288 0.27 -13.76 -16.79
N PRO A 289 -0.35 -12.78 -17.46
CA PRO A 289 -1.33 -11.90 -16.82
C PRO A 289 -2.50 -12.66 -16.17
N GLU A 290 -2.91 -13.79 -16.78
CA GLU A 290 -3.94 -14.68 -16.27
C GLU A 290 -3.51 -15.38 -14.98
N ASP A 291 -2.25 -15.78 -14.89
CA ASP A 291 -1.68 -16.40 -13.68
C ASP A 291 -1.64 -15.41 -12.51
N LYS A 292 -1.30 -14.13 -12.79
CA LYS A 292 -1.38 -13.06 -11.78
C LYS A 292 -2.79 -12.92 -11.21
N LEU A 293 -3.79 -12.88 -12.09
CA LEU A 293 -5.20 -12.82 -11.70
C LEU A 293 -5.66 -14.05 -10.91
N ARG A 294 -5.24 -15.25 -11.35
CA ARG A 294 -5.57 -16.49 -10.66
C ARG A 294 -5.02 -16.50 -9.24
N LEU A 295 -3.76 -16.14 -9.05
CA LEU A 295 -3.11 -16.09 -7.73
C LEU A 295 -3.84 -15.13 -6.78
N ILE A 296 -4.22 -13.93 -7.26
CA ILE A 296 -4.99 -12.97 -6.45
C ILE A 296 -6.32 -13.60 -6.01
N ARG A 297 -7.06 -14.22 -6.93
CA ARG A 297 -8.35 -14.83 -6.63
C ARG A 297 -8.25 -16.01 -5.66
N GLU A 298 -7.20 -16.82 -5.80
CA GLU A 298 -6.93 -17.94 -4.89
C GLU A 298 -6.65 -17.46 -3.45
N GLU A 299 -5.84 -16.41 -3.28
CA GLU A 299 -5.59 -15.82 -1.96
C GLU A 299 -6.86 -15.17 -1.38
N GLN A 300 -7.62 -14.45 -2.21
CA GLN A 300 -8.91 -13.85 -1.81
C GLN A 300 -9.96 -14.91 -1.42
N GLN A 301 -9.97 -16.07 -2.08
CA GLN A 301 -10.86 -17.19 -1.72
C GLN A 301 -10.51 -17.81 -0.36
N LYS A 302 -9.23 -17.74 0.04
CA LYS A 302 -8.78 -18.14 1.39
C LYS A 302 -9.11 -17.10 2.47
N GLY A 303 -9.81 -16.02 2.10
CA GLY A 303 -10.19 -14.93 3.01
C GLY A 303 -9.08 -13.90 3.26
N ARG A 304 -7.99 -13.96 2.49
CA ARG A 304 -6.86 -13.02 2.62
C ARG A 304 -7.09 -11.76 1.80
N LEU A 305 -6.63 -10.62 2.31
CA LEU A 305 -6.54 -9.37 1.56
C LEU A 305 -5.21 -9.29 0.82
N VAL A 306 -5.31 -8.97 -0.46
CA VAL A 306 -4.17 -8.98 -1.37
C VAL A 306 -3.86 -7.56 -1.86
N ALA A 307 -2.62 -7.12 -1.67
CA ALA A 307 -2.07 -5.97 -2.35
C ALA A 307 -1.28 -6.41 -3.58
N MET A 308 -1.43 -5.69 -4.69
CA MET A 308 -0.65 -5.88 -5.92
C MET A 308 0.08 -4.59 -6.27
N CYS A 309 1.37 -4.70 -6.58
CA CYS A 309 2.19 -3.59 -7.05
C CYS A 309 2.76 -3.91 -8.43
N GLY A 310 2.62 -2.99 -9.37
CA GLY A 310 3.10 -3.15 -10.74
C GLY A 310 3.04 -1.85 -11.55
N ASP A 311 3.67 -1.84 -12.73
CA ASP A 311 3.80 -0.66 -13.60
C ASP A 311 3.35 -0.92 -15.04
N GLY A 312 3.22 -2.17 -15.46
CA GLY A 312 2.90 -2.56 -16.84
C GLY A 312 1.41 -2.56 -17.17
N SER A 313 1.08 -2.44 -18.46
CA SER A 313 -0.30 -2.65 -18.93
C SER A 313 -0.80 -4.07 -18.72
N ASN A 314 0.12 -5.05 -18.69
CA ASN A 314 -0.15 -6.44 -18.35
C ASN A 314 -0.53 -6.63 -16.86
N ASP A 315 -0.22 -5.66 -16.00
CA ASP A 315 -0.57 -5.66 -14.57
C ASP A 315 -1.95 -5.05 -14.31
N ALA A 316 -2.47 -4.26 -15.23
CA ALA A 316 -3.73 -3.53 -15.03
C ALA A 316 -4.90 -4.43 -14.57
N PRO A 317 -5.13 -5.63 -15.14
CA PRO A 317 -6.19 -6.52 -14.64
C PRO A 317 -5.94 -7.00 -13.21
N ALA A 318 -4.68 -7.29 -12.84
CA ALA A 318 -4.28 -7.71 -11.50
C ALA A 318 -4.41 -6.56 -10.48
N LEU A 319 -3.97 -5.35 -10.86
CA LEU A 319 -4.13 -4.12 -10.05
C LEU A 319 -5.60 -3.79 -9.78
N ALA A 320 -6.48 -3.99 -10.77
CA ALA A 320 -7.92 -3.77 -10.61
C ALA A 320 -8.58 -4.82 -9.71
N GLN A 321 -8.15 -6.09 -9.80
CA GLN A 321 -8.72 -7.21 -9.04
C GLN A 321 -8.26 -7.19 -7.57
N ALA A 322 -7.03 -6.76 -7.29
CA ALA A 322 -6.48 -6.71 -5.94
C ALA A 322 -7.30 -5.79 -5.02
N ASP A 323 -7.34 -6.10 -3.73
CA ASP A 323 -7.99 -5.26 -2.72
C ASP A 323 -7.27 -3.90 -2.63
N VAL A 324 -5.94 -3.92 -2.76
CA VAL A 324 -5.08 -2.74 -2.89
C VAL A 324 -4.21 -2.89 -4.14
N GLY A 325 -4.46 -2.06 -5.15
CA GLY A 325 -3.65 -1.98 -6.37
C GLY A 325 -2.78 -0.74 -6.34
N VAL A 326 -1.47 -0.88 -6.21
CA VAL A 326 -0.50 0.22 -6.19
C VAL A 326 0.21 0.28 -7.54
N ALA A 327 -0.09 1.31 -8.33
CA ALA A 327 0.61 1.56 -9.58
C ALA A 327 1.78 2.51 -9.36
N MET A 328 2.86 2.32 -10.12
CA MET A 328 3.99 3.24 -10.14
C MET A 328 3.69 4.46 -11.02
N GLN A 329 4.18 5.65 -10.66
CA GLN A 329 4.03 6.87 -11.48
C GLN A 329 4.66 6.72 -12.86
N THR A 330 5.79 6.02 -12.94
CA THR A 330 6.47 5.70 -14.21
C THR A 330 5.73 4.64 -15.02
N GLY A 331 4.73 3.99 -14.44
CA GLY A 331 3.94 2.95 -15.09
C GLY A 331 3.01 3.48 -16.19
N THR A 332 2.44 2.56 -16.95
CA THR A 332 1.50 2.87 -18.03
C THR A 332 0.22 3.53 -17.50
N GLN A 333 -0.45 4.31 -18.36
CA GLN A 333 -1.73 4.91 -18.01
C GLN A 333 -2.75 3.86 -17.58
N ALA A 334 -2.81 2.71 -18.27
CA ALA A 334 -3.71 1.61 -17.92
C ALA A 334 -3.46 1.06 -16.50
N ALA A 335 -2.20 0.93 -16.08
CA ALA A 335 -1.85 0.50 -14.72
C ALA A 335 -2.31 1.53 -13.68
N ARG A 336 -2.05 2.83 -13.92
CA ARG A 336 -2.45 3.91 -13.00
C ARG A 336 -3.96 4.05 -12.84
N GLU A 337 -4.73 3.87 -13.92
CA GLU A 337 -6.20 3.91 -13.88
C GLU A 337 -6.81 2.66 -13.21
N ALA A 338 -6.15 1.50 -13.35
CA ALA A 338 -6.59 0.25 -12.74
C ALA A 338 -6.32 0.19 -11.21
N GLY A 339 -5.24 0.82 -10.76
CA GLY A 339 -4.87 0.90 -9.34
C GLY A 339 -5.84 1.76 -8.54
N ASN A 340 -5.92 1.53 -7.22
CA ASN A 340 -6.59 2.43 -6.28
C ASN A 340 -5.60 3.26 -5.46
N MET A 341 -4.31 3.08 -5.71
CA MET A 341 -3.22 3.93 -5.23
C MET A 341 -2.18 4.13 -6.33
N VAL A 342 -1.49 5.28 -6.29
CA VAL A 342 -0.37 5.59 -7.16
C VAL A 342 0.80 6.06 -6.31
N ASP A 343 1.92 5.37 -6.42
CA ASP A 343 3.19 5.78 -5.84
C ASP A 343 3.88 6.77 -6.78
N LEU A 344 3.95 8.03 -6.37
CA LEU A 344 4.46 9.14 -7.19
C LEU A 344 6.00 9.12 -7.31
N ASP A 345 6.70 8.46 -6.41
CA ASP A 345 8.16 8.30 -6.46
C ASP A 345 8.59 7.07 -7.26
N SER A 346 7.66 6.19 -7.59
CA SER A 346 7.93 4.87 -8.21
C SER A 346 8.94 4.05 -7.40
N ASP A 347 8.83 4.12 -6.07
CA ASP A 347 9.69 3.43 -5.12
C ASP A 347 8.89 2.35 -4.36
N PRO A 348 9.10 1.06 -4.64
CA PRO A 348 8.35 -0.02 -4.00
C PRO A 348 8.56 -0.07 -2.48
N THR A 349 9.58 0.60 -1.96
CA THR A 349 9.80 0.68 -0.50
C THR A 349 8.71 1.49 0.20
N LYS A 350 7.97 2.35 -0.53
CA LYS A 350 6.80 3.09 -0.05
C LYS A 350 5.63 2.20 0.39
N LEU A 351 5.64 0.93 -0.01
CA LEU A 351 4.63 -0.04 0.44
C LEU A 351 4.61 -0.18 1.97
N ILE A 352 5.75 0.04 2.65
CA ILE A 352 5.80 0.06 4.12
C ILE A 352 4.99 1.21 4.67
N GLU A 353 5.22 2.41 4.16
CA GLU A 353 4.51 3.61 4.58
C GLU A 353 3.00 3.47 4.31
N ILE A 354 2.62 2.87 3.18
CA ILE A 354 1.22 2.56 2.85
C ILE A 354 0.59 1.64 3.90
N VAL A 355 1.28 0.55 4.24
CA VAL A 355 0.80 -0.42 5.24
C VAL A 355 0.79 0.19 6.64
N GLU A 356 1.81 0.96 7.02
CA GLU A 356 1.87 1.63 8.33
C GLU A 356 0.73 2.63 8.51
N VAL A 357 0.47 3.47 7.49
CA VAL A 357 -0.64 4.43 7.50
C VAL A 357 -1.97 3.68 7.57
N GLY A 358 -2.13 2.59 6.80
CA GLY A 358 -3.31 1.74 6.86
C GLY A 358 -3.53 1.13 8.25
N LYS A 359 -2.49 0.55 8.87
CA LYS A 359 -2.56 0.01 10.25
C LYS A 359 -2.89 1.10 11.28
N GLN A 360 -2.32 2.29 11.14
CA GLN A 360 -2.65 3.43 11.99
C GLN A 360 -4.13 3.83 11.86
N LEU A 361 -4.66 3.79 10.64
CA LEU A 361 -6.06 4.08 10.36
C LEU A 361 -6.99 3.08 11.04
N LEU A 362 -6.70 1.78 10.92
CA LEU A 362 -7.44 0.70 11.56
C LEU A 362 -7.46 0.83 13.09
N ILE A 363 -6.31 1.14 13.70
CA ILE A 363 -6.22 1.34 15.16
C ILE A 363 -7.01 2.57 15.60
N THR A 364 -6.94 3.66 14.83
CA THR A 364 -7.71 4.89 15.11
C THR A 364 -9.21 4.62 15.06
N ARG A 365 -9.65 3.91 14.02
CA ARG A 365 -11.04 3.49 13.87
C ARG A 365 -11.48 2.60 15.03
N GLY A 366 -10.68 1.59 15.41
CA GLY A 366 -10.96 0.73 16.56
C GLY A 366 -11.07 1.50 17.87
N ALA A 367 -10.20 2.47 18.10
CA ALA A 367 -10.24 3.34 19.28
C ALA A 367 -11.51 4.20 19.35
N LEU A 368 -11.87 4.85 18.21
CA LEU A 368 -13.08 5.66 18.11
C LEU A 368 -14.35 4.81 18.23
N THR A 369 -14.38 3.62 17.66
CA THR A 369 -15.48 2.67 17.79
C THR A 369 -15.67 2.25 19.24
N THR A 370 -14.58 1.90 19.94
CA THR A 370 -14.60 1.52 21.36
C THR A 370 -15.15 2.66 22.21
N PHE A 371 -14.66 3.89 21.99
CA PHE A 371 -15.15 5.08 22.68
C PHE A 371 -16.65 5.30 22.43
N SER A 372 -17.08 5.25 21.19
CA SER A 372 -18.48 5.53 20.82
C SER A 372 -19.44 4.51 21.44
N ILE A 373 -19.14 3.22 21.35
CA ILE A 373 -19.97 2.18 21.95
C ILE A 373 -20.09 2.38 23.46
N ALA A 374 -18.95 2.61 24.14
CA ALA A 374 -18.93 2.85 25.56
C ALA A 374 -19.74 4.10 25.94
N ASN A 375 -19.62 5.18 25.17
CA ASN A 375 -20.34 6.42 25.33
C ASN A 375 -21.86 6.24 25.13
N ASP A 376 -22.28 5.52 24.10
CA ASP A 376 -23.69 5.31 23.80
C ASP A 376 -24.37 4.43 24.86
N VAL A 377 -23.70 3.38 25.33
CA VAL A 377 -24.17 2.55 26.43
C VAL A 377 -24.22 3.37 27.75
N ALA A 378 -23.19 4.15 28.05
CA ALA A 378 -23.14 4.97 29.27
C ALA A 378 -24.27 6.04 29.30
N LYS A 379 -24.59 6.65 28.17
CA LYS A 379 -25.73 7.59 28.06
C LYS A 379 -27.05 6.94 28.43
N TYR A 380 -27.28 5.70 28.02
CA TYR A 380 -28.47 4.96 28.39
C TYR A 380 -28.63 4.86 29.93
N PHE A 381 -27.57 4.42 30.62
CA PHE A 381 -27.57 4.33 32.09
C PHE A 381 -27.59 5.69 32.79
N ALA A 382 -27.12 6.73 32.14
CA ALA A 382 -27.16 8.09 32.66
C ALA A 382 -28.56 8.72 32.62
N ILE A 383 -29.31 8.52 31.54
CA ILE A 383 -30.58 9.20 31.25
C ILE A 383 -31.78 8.46 31.88
N LEU A 384 -31.82 7.12 31.79
CA LEU A 384 -32.97 6.33 32.27
C LEU A 384 -33.30 6.55 33.75
N PRO A 385 -32.34 6.56 34.70
CA PRO A 385 -32.66 6.82 36.08
C PRO A 385 -33.32 8.18 36.29
N ALA A 386 -32.87 9.24 35.58
CA ALA A 386 -33.46 10.57 35.66
C ALA A 386 -34.89 10.61 35.12
N MET A 387 -35.22 9.81 34.11
CA MET A 387 -36.58 9.75 33.53
C MET A 387 -37.61 9.08 34.44
N PHE A 388 -37.20 8.08 35.22
CA PHE A 388 -38.11 7.23 35.97
C PHE A 388 -38.00 7.38 37.48
N VAL A 389 -37.06 8.19 38.03
CA VAL A 389 -36.84 8.33 39.45
C VAL A 389 -38.10 8.78 40.24
N VAL A 390 -38.93 9.59 39.64
CA VAL A 390 -40.17 10.07 40.26
C VAL A 390 -41.20 8.95 40.48
N SER A 391 -41.32 8.05 39.49
CA SER A 391 -42.26 6.93 39.54
C SER A 391 -41.69 5.66 40.15
N LEU A 392 -40.38 5.49 40.07
CA LEU A 392 -39.63 4.36 40.61
C LEU A 392 -38.45 4.89 41.50
N PRO A 393 -38.74 5.27 42.75
CA PRO A 393 -37.74 5.88 43.65
C PRO A 393 -36.49 5.05 43.87
N ALA A 394 -36.58 3.71 43.71
CA ALA A 394 -35.44 2.80 43.79
C ALA A 394 -34.35 3.11 42.74
N LEU A 395 -34.69 3.69 41.60
CA LEU A 395 -33.74 4.16 40.56
C LEU A 395 -32.90 5.36 41.01
N GLY A 396 -33.31 6.04 42.11
CA GLY A 396 -32.51 7.11 42.72
C GLY A 396 -31.14 6.67 43.15
N MET A 397 -30.97 5.40 43.53
CA MET A 397 -29.66 4.82 43.90
C MET A 397 -28.64 4.80 42.70
N ILE A 398 -29.12 4.72 41.48
CA ILE A 398 -28.28 4.71 40.28
C ILE A 398 -28.36 6.04 39.50
N ASN A 399 -29.12 7.02 39.97
CA ASN A 399 -29.16 8.40 39.42
C ASN A 399 -27.94 9.20 39.94
N ILE A 400 -26.74 8.76 39.55
CA ILE A 400 -25.47 9.32 39.98
C ILE A 400 -25.33 10.80 39.62
N MET A 401 -25.90 11.23 38.50
CA MET A 401 -25.75 12.60 38.01
C MET A 401 -26.73 13.60 38.68
N HIS A 402 -27.80 13.15 39.29
CA HIS A 402 -28.84 14.03 39.83
C HIS A 402 -29.25 15.14 38.85
N LEU A 403 -29.71 14.72 37.63
CA LEU A 403 -30.16 15.64 36.61
C LEU A 403 -31.44 16.37 37.05
N ALA A 404 -31.60 17.61 36.62
CA ALA A 404 -32.63 18.51 37.12
C ALA A 404 -34.07 17.98 36.87
N ASN A 405 -34.33 17.51 35.66
CA ASN A 405 -35.62 16.90 35.28
C ASN A 405 -35.43 16.02 34.01
N PRO A 406 -36.42 15.20 33.62
CA PRO A 406 -36.30 14.35 32.44
C PRO A 406 -36.08 15.11 31.11
N GLN A 407 -36.69 16.29 30.94
CA GLN A 407 -36.55 17.11 29.74
C GLN A 407 -35.12 17.69 29.63
N SER A 408 -34.61 18.25 30.73
CA SER A 408 -33.20 18.71 30.81
C SER A 408 -32.23 17.59 30.53
N ALA A 409 -32.46 16.39 31.07
CA ALA A 409 -31.61 15.23 30.86
C ALA A 409 -31.49 14.85 29.35
N ILE A 410 -32.60 14.81 28.63
CA ILE A 410 -32.62 14.47 27.22
C ILE A 410 -32.02 15.59 26.37
N LEU A 411 -32.41 16.86 26.64
CA LEU A 411 -31.85 18.02 25.91
C LEU A 411 -30.34 18.10 26.09
N SER A 412 -29.86 17.92 27.31
CA SER A 412 -28.42 17.91 27.61
C SER A 412 -27.68 16.76 26.95
N ALA A 413 -28.29 15.59 26.81
CA ALA A 413 -27.72 14.45 26.11
C ALA A 413 -27.66 14.67 24.58
N VAL A 414 -28.70 15.32 23.99
CA VAL A 414 -28.68 15.69 22.55
C VAL A 414 -27.56 16.69 22.27
N ILE A 415 -27.46 17.73 23.07
CA ILE A 415 -26.37 18.73 22.95
C ILE A 415 -25.00 18.08 23.15
N PHE A 416 -24.85 17.24 24.18
CA PHE A 416 -23.61 16.51 24.41
C PHE A 416 -23.23 15.64 23.20
N ASN A 417 -24.20 14.93 22.59
CA ASN A 417 -23.94 14.09 21.43
C ASN A 417 -23.40 14.87 20.24
N ALA A 418 -23.91 16.07 19.99
CA ALA A 418 -23.40 16.96 18.96
C ALA A 418 -21.95 17.44 19.29
N LEU A 419 -21.70 17.86 20.52
CA LEU A 419 -20.42 18.40 20.96
C LEU A 419 -19.32 17.34 21.00
N ILE A 420 -19.63 16.11 21.42
CA ILE A 420 -18.63 15.04 21.49
C ILE A 420 -18.12 14.61 20.11
N ILE A 421 -18.98 14.65 19.07
CA ILE A 421 -18.56 14.39 17.69
C ILE A 421 -17.50 15.41 17.29
N VAL A 422 -17.78 16.71 17.51
CA VAL A 422 -16.83 17.79 17.19
C VAL A 422 -15.53 17.64 17.98
N ALA A 423 -15.62 17.30 19.28
CA ALA A 423 -14.44 17.09 20.14
C ALA A 423 -13.58 15.90 19.72
N LEU A 424 -14.15 14.89 19.07
CA LEU A 424 -13.42 13.71 18.59
C LEU A 424 -12.80 13.90 17.21
N ILE A 425 -13.19 14.92 16.41
CA ILE A 425 -12.60 15.20 15.10
C ILE A 425 -11.06 15.36 15.18
N PRO A 426 -10.47 16.13 16.11
CA PRO A 426 -9.02 16.25 16.21
C PRO A 426 -8.32 14.89 16.47
N LEU A 427 -8.95 13.99 17.22
CA LEU A 427 -8.44 12.63 17.45
C LEU A 427 -8.53 11.80 16.16
N ALA A 428 -9.62 11.90 15.42
CA ALA A 428 -9.79 11.23 14.13
C ALA A 428 -8.73 11.70 13.11
N LEU A 429 -8.50 13.01 13.04
CA LEU A 429 -7.53 13.61 12.10
C LEU A 429 -6.08 13.31 12.49
N ARG A 430 -5.70 13.42 13.78
CA ARG A 430 -4.35 13.11 14.26
C ARG A 430 -4.06 11.62 14.27
N GLY A 431 -5.07 10.80 14.51
CA GLY A 431 -5.00 9.35 14.65
C GLY A 431 -4.24 8.88 15.89
N VAL A 432 -4.42 7.61 16.18
CA VAL A 432 -3.69 6.90 17.25
C VAL A 432 -2.38 6.37 16.65
N ARG A 433 -1.24 6.68 17.25
CA ARG A 433 0.07 6.22 16.76
C ARG A 433 0.15 4.69 16.73
N TYR A 434 0.52 4.16 15.59
CA TYR A 434 0.86 2.75 15.45
C TYR A 434 2.12 2.44 16.27
N ARG A 435 2.05 1.38 17.07
CA ARG A 435 3.20 0.76 17.74
C ARG A 435 3.09 -0.73 17.51
N PRO A 436 4.08 -1.37 16.88
CA PRO A 436 4.07 -2.81 16.72
C PRO A 436 3.90 -3.50 18.06
N SER A 437 2.76 -4.12 18.30
CA SER A 437 2.43 -4.83 19.54
C SER A 437 1.35 -5.86 19.26
N GLY A 438 1.31 -6.94 20.03
CA GLY A 438 0.33 -8.00 19.85
C GLY A 438 -1.11 -7.50 20.01
N ALA A 439 -2.05 -8.11 19.28
CA ALA A 439 -3.47 -7.74 19.24
C ALA A 439 -4.12 -7.62 20.62
N ALA A 440 -3.81 -8.54 21.55
CA ALA A 440 -4.34 -8.50 22.92
C ALA A 440 -3.92 -7.24 23.69
N ARG A 441 -2.68 -6.78 23.53
CA ARG A 441 -2.17 -5.55 24.20
C ARG A 441 -2.83 -4.31 23.59
N LEU A 442 -3.01 -4.27 22.28
CA LEU A 442 -3.72 -3.18 21.60
C LEU A 442 -5.17 -3.10 22.09
N LEU A 443 -5.86 -4.24 22.16
CA LEU A 443 -7.25 -4.31 22.63
C LEU A 443 -7.36 -3.83 24.09
N SER A 444 -6.52 -4.35 24.98
CA SER A 444 -6.53 -3.93 26.40
C SER A 444 -6.27 -2.43 26.58
N ARG A 445 -5.34 -1.87 25.80
CA ARG A 445 -5.07 -0.43 25.83
C ARG A 445 -6.25 0.39 25.29
N ASN A 446 -6.88 -0.06 24.22
CA ASN A 446 -8.04 0.62 23.65
C ASN A 446 -9.22 0.59 24.62
N LEU A 447 -9.50 -0.56 25.26
CA LEU A 447 -10.53 -0.67 26.28
C LEU A 447 -10.24 0.21 27.50
N LEU A 448 -8.99 0.26 27.98
CA LEU A 448 -8.62 1.06 29.14
C LEU A 448 -8.73 2.58 28.86
N ILE A 449 -8.23 3.05 27.72
CA ILE A 449 -8.19 4.48 27.42
C ILE A 449 -9.54 4.96 26.84
N TYR A 450 -9.98 4.33 25.77
CA TYR A 450 -11.14 4.79 25.01
C TYR A 450 -12.45 4.21 25.54
N GLY A 451 -12.45 2.98 26.07
CA GLY A 451 -13.62 2.39 26.72
C GLY A 451 -13.95 3.12 28.01
N LEU A 452 -13.00 3.25 28.93
CA LEU A 452 -13.20 3.98 30.19
C LEU A 452 -13.49 5.47 29.94
N GLY A 453 -12.75 6.10 29.01
CA GLY A 453 -13.00 7.48 28.60
C GLY A 453 -14.42 7.67 28.02
N GLY A 454 -14.88 6.72 27.20
CA GLY A 454 -16.25 6.71 26.64
C GLY A 454 -17.32 6.55 27.70
N VAL A 455 -17.05 5.78 28.77
CA VAL A 455 -17.99 5.65 29.91
C VAL A 455 -18.05 6.95 30.73
N ILE A 456 -16.91 7.55 31.03
CA ILE A 456 -16.84 8.73 31.93
C ILE A 456 -17.34 10.01 31.24
N ALA A 457 -17.02 10.18 29.95
CA ALA A 457 -17.30 11.41 29.20
C ALA A 457 -18.77 11.84 29.25
N PRO A 458 -19.80 10.98 29.02
CA PRO A 458 -21.19 11.38 29.11
C PRO A 458 -21.63 11.78 30.51
N PHE A 459 -21.15 11.13 31.58
CA PHE A 459 -21.49 11.51 32.93
C PHE A 459 -21.03 12.93 33.28
N ILE A 460 -19.81 13.30 32.88
CA ILE A 460 -19.28 14.65 33.11
C ILE A 460 -19.94 15.65 32.15
N GLY A 461 -19.97 15.33 30.87
CA GLY A 461 -20.43 16.27 29.84
C GLY A 461 -21.93 16.57 29.90
N ILE A 462 -22.77 15.54 30.08
CA ILE A 462 -24.22 15.73 30.20
C ILE A 462 -24.54 16.52 31.49
N LYS A 463 -23.86 16.21 32.60
CA LYS A 463 -24.06 16.96 33.86
C LYS A 463 -23.66 18.43 33.73
N ALA A 464 -22.53 18.72 33.08
CA ALA A 464 -22.10 20.10 32.87
C ALA A 464 -23.12 20.88 32.00
N ILE A 465 -23.66 20.25 30.96
CA ILE A 465 -24.66 20.85 30.09
C ILE A 465 -25.99 21.00 30.83
N ASP A 466 -26.44 20.03 31.62
CA ASP A 466 -27.63 20.06 32.46
C ASP A 466 -27.66 21.29 33.38
N LEU A 467 -26.53 21.57 34.03
CA LEU A 467 -26.38 22.77 34.86
C LEU A 467 -26.55 24.06 34.07
N ILE A 468 -26.04 24.12 32.86
CA ILE A 468 -26.21 25.31 31.99
C ILE A 468 -27.65 25.45 31.49
N VAL A 469 -28.25 24.35 31.02
CA VAL A 469 -29.62 24.30 30.54
C VAL A 469 -30.60 24.70 31.63
N HIS A 470 -30.43 24.17 32.83
CA HIS A 470 -31.27 24.50 33.98
C HIS A 470 -31.10 25.96 34.41
N ALA A 471 -29.85 26.46 34.48
CA ALA A 471 -29.57 27.87 34.83
C ALA A 471 -30.10 28.87 33.77
N SER A 472 -30.23 28.46 32.50
CA SER A 472 -30.78 29.30 31.42
C SER A 472 -32.31 29.28 31.33
N GLY A 473 -32.97 28.41 32.08
CA GLY A 473 -34.44 28.26 32.06
C GLY A 473 -34.99 27.63 30.77
N LEU A 474 -34.13 26.91 30.01
CA LEU A 474 -34.51 26.24 28.75
C LEU A 474 -35.22 24.90 28.97
N ALA A 475 -35.11 24.31 30.16
CA ALA A 475 -35.78 23.05 30.53
C ALA A 475 -35.98 22.93 32.06
#